data_443eb17a649c3432b47c7ce0b4bf38d6
#
_entry.id   443eb17a649c3432b47c7ce0b4bf38d6
#
_cell.length_a   1.000
_cell.length_b   1.000
_cell.length_c   1.000
_cell.angle_alpha   90.00
_cell.angle_beta   90.00
_cell.angle_gamma   90.00
#
_symmetry.space_group_name_H-M   'P 1'
#
loop_
_entity.id
_entity.type
_entity.pdbx_description
1 polymer ?
#
loop_
_entity_poly.entity_id
_entity_poly.type
_entity_poly.pdbx_seq_one_letter_code
_entity_poly.pdbx_strand_id
1 'polypeptide(L)'
;MGPHSMDVVVEGKRYRTAAATLLAGGPAWDERLGDEPRRLLDVRVGGLDLSAIVGDRGWERLGWQAFLFRTLKGNYFVQFQSTWPGERDRLLPLSQDEAMRLYGELPEKKLSFEEAFPGVEIEEA
;
A
#
# COMPACT_ATOMS: atom_id res chain seq x y z
N MET A 1 6.26 -8.55 10.77
CA MET A 1 5.44 -9.50 10.02
C MET A 1 5.37 -9.11 8.57
N GLY A 2 5.55 -10.05 7.67
CA GLY A 2 5.47 -9.78 6.24
C GLY A 2 4.04 -9.82 5.69
N PRO A 3 3.86 -9.48 4.42
CA PRO A 3 2.55 -9.53 3.79
C PRO A 3 2.03 -10.97 3.65
N HIS A 4 0.73 -11.11 3.72
CA HIS A 4 0.08 -12.39 3.43
C HIS A 4 0.14 -12.67 1.93
N SER A 5 0.08 -13.95 1.58
CA SER A 5 0.02 -14.36 0.18
C SER A 5 -1.36 -14.00 -0.40
N MET A 6 -1.35 -13.35 -1.56
CA MET A 6 -2.58 -13.03 -2.30
C MET A 6 -2.38 -13.31 -3.78
N ASP A 7 -3.46 -13.71 -4.43
CA ASP A 7 -3.52 -13.95 -5.87
C ASP A 7 -4.90 -13.52 -6.33
N VAL A 8 -4.98 -12.35 -6.96
CA VAL A 8 -6.26 -11.70 -7.28
C VAL A 8 -6.24 -11.20 -8.72
N VAL A 9 -7.35 -11.34 -9.41
CA VAL A 9 -7.56 -10.76 -10.74
C VAL A 9 -8.42 -9.52 -10.59
N VAL A 10 -7.91 -8.38 -11.08
CA VAL A 10 -8.61 -7.10 -11.08
C VAL A 10 -8.55 -6.53 -12.49
N GLU A 11 -9.72 -6.29 -13.09
CA GLU A 11 -9.84 -5.75 -14.44
C GLU A 11 -9.01 -6.52 -15.48
N GLY A 12 -9.05 -7.83 -15.40
CA GLY A 12 -8.36 -8.70 -16.35
C GLY A 12 -6.86 -8.86 -16.11
N LYS A 13 -6.31 -8.23 -15.07
CA LYS A 13 -4.91 -8.37 -14.70
C LYS A 13 -4.76 -9.16 -13.43
N ARG A 14 -3.82 -10.08 -13.42
CA ARG A 14 -3.53 -10.92 -12.27
C ARG A 14 -2.44 -10.31 -11.41
N TYR A 15 -2.72 -10.15 -10.13
CA TYR A 15 -1.78 -9.62 -9.15
C TYR A 15 -1.46 -10.68 -8.12
N ARG A 16 -0.17 -11.04 -8.01
CA ARG A 16 0.29 -12.07 -7.06
C ARG A 16 1.42 -11.50 -6.22
N THR A 17 1.25 -11.55 -4.91
CA THR A 17 2.30 -11.09 -3.99
C THR A 17 3.56 -11.95 -4.12
N ALA A 18 3.41 -13.25 -4.34
CA ALA A 18 4.54 -14.17 -4.48
C ALA A 18 5.41 -13.89 -5.71
N ALA A 19 4.85 -13.28 -6.75
CA ALA A 19 5.56 -12.96 -7.99
C ALA A 19 5.95 -11.49 -8.09
N ALA A 20 5.66 -10.70 -7.07
CA ALA A 20 5.93 -9.27 -7.06
C ALA A 20 7.06 -8.92 -6.09
N THR A 21 7.63 -7.74 -6.27
CA THR A 21 8.69 -7.23 -5.41
C THR A 21 8.10 -6.30 -4.36
N LEU A 22 8.35 -6.59 -3.10
CA LEU A 22 7.93 -5.73 -2.00
C LEU A 22 8.82 -4.49 -1.94
N LEU A 23 8.21 -3.32 -2.04
CA LEU A 23 8.92 -2.04 -2.08
C LEU A 23 8.99 -1.36 -0.72
N ALA A 24 7.90 -1.38 0.01
CA ALA A 24 7.77 -0.75 1.32
C ALA A 24 6.56 -1.32 2.05
N GLY A 25 6.56 -1.17 3.35
CA GLY A 25 5.44 -1.62 4.18
C GLY A 25 5.36 -0.87 5.49
N GLY A 26 4.34 -1.19 6.25
CA GLY A 26 4.16 -0.67 7.59
C GLY A 26 2.72 -0.41 7.94
N PRO A 27 2.48 0.14 9.13
CA PRO A 27 1.11 0.41 9.57
C PRO A 27 0.45 1.44 8.67
N ALA A 28 -0.80 1.21 8.35
CA ALA A 28 -1.63 2.16 7.62
C ALA A 28 -2.10 3.31 8.52
N TRP A 29 -1.77 3.24 9.78
CA TRP A 29 -1.98 4.27 10.78
C TRP A 29 -0.64 4.69 11.37
N ASP A 30 -0.47 5.98 11.64
CA ASP A 30 0.69 6.50 12.37
C ASP A 30 0.21 7.23 13.62
N GLU A 31 0.54 6.70 14.79
CA GLU A 31 0.19 7.28 16.08
C GLU A 31 0.68 8.72 16.26
N ARG A 32 1.79 9.04 15.62
CA ARG A 32 2.38 10.39 15.69
C ARG A 32 1.47 11.46 15.09
N LEU A 33 0.52 11.02 14.27
CA LEU A 33 -0.45 11.92 13.63
C LEU A 33 -1.69 12.16 14.49
N GLY A 34 -1.72 11.59 15.68
CA GLY A 34 -2.83 11.76 16.63
C GLY A 34 -4.14 11.21 16.09
N ASP A 35 -5.20 12.02 16.22
CA ASP A 35 -6.53 11.62 15.78
C ASP A 35 -6.74 11.77 14.27
N GLU A 36 -5.69 12.03 13.51
CA GLU A 36 -5.79 12.16 12.07
C GLU A 36 -5.11 11.02 11.30
N PRO A 37 -5.62 9.80 11.40
CA PRO A 37 -5.07 8.66 10.66
C PRO A 37 -5.15 8.86 9.16
N ARG A 38 -5.94 9.83 8.72
CA ARG A 38 -6.11 10.16 7.32
C ARG A 38 -4.83 10.57 6.61
N ARG A 39 -3.81 10.99 7.34
CA ARG A 39 -2.60 11.47 6.67
C ARG A 39 -1.84 10.37 5.94
N LEU A 40 -1.86 9.15 6.46
CA LEU A 40 -1.40 8.00 5.70
C LEU A 40 -2.41 7.58 4.64
N LEU A 41 -3.65 8.00 4.80
CA LEU A 41 -4.76 7.62 3.96
C LEU A 41 -5.15 8.69 2.94
N ASP A 42 -4.39 9.78 2.85
CA ASP A 42 -4.63 10.83 1.85
C ASP A 42 -4.24 10.41 0.45
N VAL A 43 -3.55 9.29 0.34
CA VAL A 43 -3.23 8.72 -0.96
C VAL A 43 -4.48 8.05 -1.51
N ARG A 44 -4.98 8.55 -2.62
CA ARG A 44 -6.05 7.86 -3.35
C ARG A 44 -5.48 6.64 -4.03
N VAL A 45 -6.06 5.51 -3.71
CA VAL A 45 -5.64 4.22 -4.24
C VAL A 45 -6.73 3.72 -5.18
N GLY A 46 -6.43 3.63 -6.47
CA GLY A 46 -7.40 3.16 -7.46
C GLY A 46 -8.66 4.01 -7.54
N GLY A 47 -8.57 5.30 -7.20
CA GLY A 47 -9.73 6.18 -7.14
C GLY A 47 -10.63 5.99 -5.92
N LEU A 48 -10.27 5.10 -5.00
CA LEU A 48 -11.03 4.84 -3.79
C LEU A 48 -10.50 5.65 -2.63
N ASP A 49 -11.41 6.04 -1.75
CA ASP A 49 -11.05 6.61 -0.47
C ASP A 49 -10.59 5.47 0.44
N LEU A 50 -9.39 5.56 0.98
CA LEU A 50 -8.86 4.53 1.87
C LEU A 50 -9.73 4.34 3.12
N SER A 51 -10.39 5.39 3.57
CA SER A 51 -11.32 5.28 4.70
C SER A 51 -12.48 4.33 4.40
N ALA A 52 -12.88 4.21 3.14
CA ALA A 52 -13.92 3.26 2.74
C ALA A 52 -13.43 1.81 2.79
N ILE A 53 -12.12 1.58 2.60
CA ILE A 53 -11.52 0.26 2.65
C ILE A 53 -11.34 -0.18 4.10
N VAL A 54 -10.81 0.72 4.90
CA VAL A 54 -10.53 0.49 6.32
C VAL A 54 -11.83 0.43 7.12
N GLY A 55 -12.86 1.15 6.68
CA GLY A 55 -14.14 1.24 7.35
C GLY A 55 -14.05 1.98 8.68
N ASP A 56 -15.17 2.06 9.37
CA ASP A 56 -15.27 2.78 10.64
C ASP A 56 -14.37 2.21 11.72
N ARG A 57 -14.12 0.92 11.68
CA ARG A 57 -13.26 0.27 12.66
C ARG A 57 -11.78 0.56 12.46
N GLY A 58 -11.37 0.73 11.23
CA GLY A 58 -9.96 0.91 10.88
C GLY A 58 -9.35 2.16 11.46
N TRP A 59 -10.16 3.19 11.61
CA TRP A 59 -9.74 4.43 12.20
C TRP A 59 -9.27 4.31 13.60
N GLU A 60 -9.94 3.48 14.36
CA GLU A 60 -9.79 3.37 15.79
C GLU A 60 -8.67 2.43 16.19
N ARG A 61 -8.08 1.75 15.20
CA ARG A 61 -7.20 0.64 15.50
C ARG A 61 -5.98 0.61 14.62
N LEU A 62 -4.89 0.19 15.20
CA LEU A 62 -3.61 -0.01 14.55
C LEU A 62 -3.54 -1.36 13.85
N GLY A 63 -4.69 -1.91 13.47
CA GLY A 63 -4.79 -3.27 12.95
C GLY A 63 -4.53 -3.42 11.46
N TRP A 64 -4.38 -2.32 10.72
CA TRP A 64 -4.16 -2.38 9.28
C TRP A 64 -2.70 -2.13 8.95
N GLN A 65 -2.16 -3.03 8.12
CA GLN A 65 -0.83 -2.90 7.55
C GLN A 65 -0.97 -2.69 6.04
N ALA A 66 -0.10 -1.88 5.48
CA ALA A 66 -0.06 -1.66 4.03
C ALA A 66 1.27 -2.17 3.50
N PHE A 67 1.22 -2.88 2.36
CA PHE A 67 2.41 -3.38 1.69
C PHE A 67 2.36 -2.98 0.23
N LEU A 68 3.36 -2.25 -0.23
CA LEU A 68 3.45 -1.76 -1.60
C LEU A 68 4.32 -2.69 -2.43
N PHE A 69 3.79 -3.11 -3.57
CA PHE A 69 4.46 -4.04 -4.47
C PHE A 69 4.59 -3.49 -5.89
N ARG A 70 5.61 -3.99 -6.59
CA ARG A 70 5.74 -3.83 -8.03
C ARG A 70 5.75 -5.20 -8.69
N THR A 71 4.95 -5.38 -9.74
CA THR A 71 4.92 -6.64 -10.50
C THR A 71 6.11 -6.71 -11.44
N LEU A 72 6.38 -7.89 -11.98
CA LEU A 72 7.43 -8.10 -12.98
C LEU A 72 7.24 -7.24 -14.23
N LYS A 73 6.00 -6.93 -14.57
CA LYS A 73 5.67 -6.07 -15.72
C LYS A 73 5.72 -4.58 -15.41
N GLY A 74 6.05 -4.20 -14.18
CA GLY A 74 6.18 -2.81 -13.80
C GLY A 74 4.88 -2.14 -13.35
N ASN A 75 3.87 -2.91 -13.01
CA ASN A 75 2.63 -2.40 -12.43
C ASN A 75 2.75 -2.37 -10.91
N TYR A 76 2.02 -1.46 -10.27
CA TYR A 76 2.06 -1.30 -8.83
C TYR A 76 0.74 -1.69 -8.19
N PHE A 77 0.80 -2.20 -6.99
CA PHE A 77 -0.39 -2.46 -6.20
C PHE A 77 -0.06 -2.39 -4.72
N VAL A 78 -1.10 -2.18 -3.92
CA VAL A 78 -1.01 -2.21 -2.46
C VAL A 78 -1.87 -3.34 -1.93
N GLN A 79 -1.35 -4.05 -0.93
CA GLN A 79 -2.10 -5.00 -0.12
C GLN A 79 -2.36 -4.35 1.23
N PHE A 80 -3.63 -4.29 1.62
CA PHE A 80 -4.01 -3.93 2.98
C PHE A 80 -4.35 -5.20 3.73
N GLN A 81 -3.65 -5.38 4.84
CA GLN A 81 -3.77 -6.57 5.66
C GLN A 81 -4.30 -6.19 7.02
N SER A 82 -5.40 -6.82 7.41
CA SER A 82 -6.01 -6.58 8.71
C SER A 82 -5.58 -7.65 9.72
N THR A 83 -5.39 -7.22 10.97
CA THR A 83 -5.20 -8.14 12.08
C THR A 83 -6.51 -8.43 12.80
N TRP A 84 -7.61 -7.81 12.38
CA TRP A 84 -8.93 -8.02 12.99
C TRP A 84 -9.54 -9.33 12.53
N PRO A 85 -10.08 -10.15 13.46
CA PRO A 85 -10.79 -11.36 13.07
C PRO A 85 -11.96 -11.05 12.16
N GLY A 86 -12.12 -11.82 11.08
CA GLY A 86 -13.22 -11.66 10.14
C GLY A 86 -13.01 -10.61 9.06
N GLU A 87 -12.00 -9.78 9.17
CA GLU A 87 -11.68 -8.83 8.11
C GLU A 87 -10.81 -9.50 7.04
N ARG A 88 -11.09 -9.18 5.79
CA ARG A 88 -10.33 -9.71 4.66
C ARG A 88 -9.22 -8.76 4.26
N ASP A 89 -8.13 -9.33 3.77
CA ASP A 89 -7.10 -8.54 3.13
C ASP A 89 -7.67 -7.92 1.85
N ARG A 90 -7.17 -6.74 1.50
CA ARG A 90 -7.57 -6.02 0.30
C ARG A 90 -6.36 -5.80 -0.60
N LEU A 91 -6.59 -5.86 -1.89
CA LEU A 91 -5.55 -5.58 -2.88
C LEU A 91 -6.10 -4.55 -3.88
N LEU A 92 -5.33 -3.50 -4.10
CA LEU A 92 -5.71 -2.44 -5.02
C LEU A 92 -4.57 -2.09 -5.96
N PRO A 93 -4.83 -2.10 -7.27
CA PRO A 93 -3.86 -1.60 -8.24
C PRO A 93 -3.65 -0.10 -8.07
N LEU A 94 -2.41 0.33 -8.29
CA LEU A 94 -2.01 1.73 -8.18
C LEU A 94 -1.41 2.22 -9.49
N SER A 95 -1.59 3.52 -9.77
CA SER A 95 -0.76 4.20 -10.75
C SER A 95 0.65 4.39 -10.17
N GLN A 96 1.61 4.71 -11.03
CA GLN A 96 2.97 5.01 -10.56
C GLN A 96 2.99 6.19 -9.60
N ASP A 97 2.23 7.25 -9.89
CA ASP A 97 2.17 8.43 -9.01
C ASP A 97 1.59 8.09 -7.65
N GLU A 98 0.52 7.29 -7.62
CA GLU A 98 -0.06 6.82 -6.36
C GLU A 98 0.92 5.95 -5.58
N ALA A 99 1.64 5.07 -6.29
CA ALA A 99 2.63 4.20 -5.68
C ALA A 99 3.79 5.01 -5.07
N MET A 100 4.26 6.04 -5.77
CA MET A 100 5.32 6.91 -5.25
C MET A 100 4.89 7.67 -4.01
N ARG A 101 3.66 8.15 -3.98
CA ARG A 101 3.12 8.81 -2.79
C ARG A 101 3.03 7.85 -1.62
N LEU A 102 2.48 6.67 -1.85
CA LEU A 102 2.36 5.66 -0.81
C LEU A 102 3.73 5.23 -0.29
N TYR A 103 4.70 5.06 -1.19
CA TYR A 103 6.07 4.75 -0.80
C TYR A 103 6.63 5.79 0.17
N GLY A 104 6.36 7.07 -0.10
CA GLY A 104 6.81 8.16 0.78
C GLY A 104 6.20 8.11 2.17
N GLU A 105 4.97 7.60 2.28
CA GLU A 105 4.26 7.53 3.56
C GLU A 105 4.59 6.28 4.39
N LEU A 106 4.98 5.20 3.75
CA LEU A 106 5.25 3.95 4.46
C LEU A 106 6.59 3.99 5.17
N PRO A 107 6.66 3.65 6.46
CA PRO A 107 7.88 3.80 7.26
C PRO A 107 8.96 2.78 6.97
N GLU A 108 8.59 1.59 6.51
CA GLU A 108 9.55 0.51 6.29
C GLU A 108 9.88 0.38 4.80
N LYS A 109 10.93 1.08 4.36
CA LYS A 109 11.40 0.98 2.99
C LYS A 109 12.22 -0.31 2.85
N LYS A 110 11.80 -1.17 1.94
CA LYS A 110 12.54 -2.42 1.64
C LYS A 110 13.56 -2.21 0.53
N LEU A 111 13.28 -1.28 -0.37
CA LEU A 111 14.16 -0.88 -1.45
C LEU A 111 14.34 0.64 -1.41
N SER A 112 15.45 1.13 -1.98
CA SER A 112 15.63 2.56 -2.20
C SER A 112 14.61 3.06 -3.22
N PHE A 113 14.45 4.38 -3.32
CA PHE A 113 13.54 4.95 -4.29
C PHE A 113 13.92 4.55 -5.73
N GLU A 114 15.20 4.60 -6.06
CA GLU A 114 15.71 4.24 -7.38
C GLU A 114 15.45 2.77 -7.73
N GLU A 115 15.56 1.90 -6.75
CA GLU A 115 15.27 0.48 -6.93
C GLU A 115 13.78 0.20 -7.02
N ALA A 116 12.99 0.94 -6.23
CA ALA A 116 11.54 0.78 -6.22
C ALA A 116 10.88 1.30 -7.49
N PHE A 117 11.41 2.40 -8.04
CA PHE A 117 10.86 3.09 -9.21
C PHE A 117 11.93 3.29 -10.28
N PRO A 118 12.35 2.20 -10.95
CA PRO A 118 13.39 2.29 -11.97
C PRO A 118 12.96 3.19 -13.13
N GLY A 119 13.86 4.05 -13.57
CA GLY A 119 13.61 4.93 -14.70
C GLY A 119 12.89 6.23 -14.36
N VAL A 120 12.49 6.42 -13.11
CA VAL A 120 11.91 7.69 -12.67
C VAL A 120 13.04 8.67 -12.33
N GLU A 121 13.00 9.84 -12.94
CA GLU A 121 13.94 10.90 -12.64
C GLU A 121 13.58 11.57 -11.32
N ILE A 122 14.58 11.75 -10.45
CA ILE A 122 14.41 12.49 -9.22
C ILE A 122 14.81 13.94 -9.49
N GLU A 123 13.84 14.83 -9.32
CA GLU A 123 14.09 16.26 -9.45
C GLU A 123 14.45 16.84 -8.09
N GLU A 124 15.44 17.70 -8.06
CA GLU A 124 15.74 18.44 -6.83
C GLU A 124 14.71 19.54 -6.63
N ALA A 125 14.29 19.68 -5.38
CA ALA A 125 13.32 20.69 -5.03
C ALA A 125 13.89 22.12 -5.09
#